data_a1659b5b81c12fc0dc448c2b6d03305d
#
_entry.id   a1659b5b81c12fc0dc448c2b6d03305d
#
_cell.length_a   1.000
_cell.length_b   1.000
_cell.length_c   1.000
_cell.angle_alpha   90.00
_cell.angle_beta   90.00
_cell.angle_gamma   90.00
#
_symmetry.space_group_name_H-M   'P 1'
#
loop_
_entity.id
_entity.type
_entity.pdbx_description
1 polymer ?
#
loop_
_entity_poly.entity_id
_entity_poly.type
_entity_poly.pdbx_seq_one_letter_code
_entity_poly.pdbx_strand_id
1 'polypeptide(L)'
;MMFSALRAAMRTPLLRSAFGRSLLSQSPHSSFLPIRSFHPSASALVTMNQAMRRKKVSKKTLKSRSPLLETCPQRKGVCTRMIIAKPKKPNSAKRKVARVKLSTGKSLMAYIQGEGHNLQEHSVVLIRGGRTKDLPGVGYKIVRGALDFGGVVNRATSRSRYGVKKPKKK
;
A
#
# COMPACT_ATOMS: atom_id res chain seq x y z
N MET A 1 38.56 2.26 31.75
CA MET A 1 39.01 1.07 30.99
C MET A 1 38.40 1.20 29.62
N MET A 2 38.97 1.76 28.70
CA MET A 2 39.88 1.53 27.57
C MET A 2 39.73 0.18 26.92
N PHE A 3 39.28 0.19 25.65
CA PHE A 3 39.64 -0.65 24.49
C PHE A 3 38.82 -0.11 23.31
N SER A 4 39.25 0.61 22.41
CA SER A 4 40.32 0.76 21.41
C SER A 4 40.50 -0.42 20.48
N ALA A 5 40.46 -0.03 19.18
CA ALA A 5 41.02 -0.66 17.96
C ALA A 5 40.14 -1.73 17.27
N LEU A 6 40.09 -1.85 15.96
CA LEU A 6 41.04 -1.58 14.85
C LEU A 6 40.29 -1.51 13.50
N ARG A 7 40.61 -0.49 12.73
CA ARG A 7 40.35 -0.42 11.27
C ARG A 7 41.44 -1.24 10.55
N ALA A 8 41.04 -2.16 9.68
CA ALA A 8 41.93 -2.76 8.67
C ALA A 8 41.51 -2.29 7.28
N ALA A 9 42.29 -1.43 6.70
CA ALA A 9 42.24 -1.05 5.30
C ALA A 9 43.03 -2.08 4.48
N MET A 10 42.40 -2.72 3.50
CA MET A 10 43.12 -3.51 2.48
C MET A 10 43.27 -2.68 1.22
N ARG A 11 44.51 -2.31 0.97
CA ARG A 11 45.05 -1.75 -0.30
C ARG A 11 45.25 -2.88 -1.30
N THR A 12 44.73 -2.71 -2.51
CA THR A 12 45.06 -3.52 -3.68
C THR A 12 46.29 -2.92 -4.39
N PRO A 13 47.29 -3.74 -4.82
CA PRO A 13 48.40 -3.23 -5.58
C PRO A 13 48.12 -3.21 -7.09
N LEU A 14 48.53 -2.12 -7.70
CA LEU A 14 48.65 -1.94 -9.14
C LEU A 14 49.79 -2.80 -9.69
N LEU A 15 49.50 -3.65 -10.68
CA LEU A 15 50.52 -4.29 -11.50
C LEU A 15 50.60 -3.55 -12.84
N ARG A 16 51.77 -2.90 -13.00
CA ARG A 16 52.32 -2.41 -14.27
C ARG A 16 53.10 -3.55 -14.93
N SER A 17 52.87 -3.86 -16.19
CA SER A 17 53.83 -4.54 -17.06
C SER A 17 53.68 -3.99 -18.47
N ALA A 18 54.63 -3.60 -18.86
CA ALA A 18 55.72 -3.39 -19.73
C ALA A 18 55.47 -3.79 -21.19
N PHE A 19 55.88 -2.87 -22.02
CA PHE A 19 56.09 -2.85 -23.45
C PHE A 19 56.63 -4.15 -24.03
N GLY A 20 56.04 -4.59 -25.17
CA GLY A 20 56.64 -5.54 -26.11
C GLY A 20 56.25 -5.13 -27.51
N ARG A 21 57.20 -4.47 -28.22
CA ARG A 21 57.17 -4.25 -29.66
C ARG A 21 57.53 -5.57 -30.37
N SER A 22 56.77 -5.99 -31.35
CA SER A 22 57.23 -6.83 -32.42
C SER A 22 56.46 -6.60 -33.72
N LEU A 23 57.08 -6.05 -34.61
CA LEU A 23 57.39 -6.33 -36.05
C LEU A 23 56.22 -6.78 -36.94
N LEU A 24 56.04 -6.00 -37.95
CA LEU A 24 55.31 -6.15 -39.20
C LEU A 24 55.29 -7.58 -39.75
N SER A 25 54.11 -8.07 -40.08
CA SER A 25 53.91 -8.98 -41.20
C SER A 25 52.69 -8.53 -41.97
N GLN A 26 52.92 -8.02 -43.15
CA GLN A 26 51.89 -7.73 -44.14
C GLN A 26 51.40 -9.05 -44.69
N SER A 27 50.10 -9.29 -44.57
CA SER A 27 49.40 -10.36 -45.26
C SER A 27 48.36 -9.77 -46.22
N PRO A 28 48.09 -10.43 -47.38
CA PRO A 28 47.45 -9.84 -48.54
C PRO A 28 45.95 -9.58 -48.32
N HIS A 29 45.46 -8.48 -48.87
CA HIS A 29 44.09 -8.06 -48.93
C HIS A 29 43.19 -9.11 -49.60
N SER A 30 42.55 -9.94 -48.81
CA SER A 30 41.39 -10.67 -49.22
C SER A 30 40.15 -9.78 -48.94
N SER A 31 39.59 -9.21 -49.95
CA SER A 31 38.35 -8.46 -49.94
C SER A 31 37.18 -9.42 -49.71
N PHE A 32 37.03 -9.88 -48.49
CA PHE A 32 35.78 -10.51 -48.09
C PHE A 32 34.73 -9.42 -47.88
N LEU A 33 33.80 -9.34 -48.81
CA LEU A 33 32.56 -8.58 -48.61
C LEU A 33 31.88 -9.13 -47.34
N PRO A 34 31.52 -8.26 -46.38
CA PRO A 34 30.81 -8.72 -45.22
C PRO A 34 29.42 -9.22 -45.66
N ILE A 35 29.25 -10.53 -45.69
CA ILE A 35 27.94 -11.13 -45.81
C ILE A 35 27.19 -10.70 -44.54
N ARG A 36 26.27 -9.74 -44.70
CA ARG A 36 25.37 -9.39 -43.63
C ARG A 36 24.49 -10.59 -43.32
N SER A 37 24.86 -11.35 -42.31
CA SER A 37 23.99 -12.37 -41.77
C SER A 37 22.74 -11.68 -41.24
N PHE A 38 21.57 -11.97 -41.81
CA PHE A 38 20.29 -11.60 -41.24
C PHE A 38 20.14 -12.33 -39.91
N HIS A 39 20.44 -11.62 -38.81
CA HIS A 39 20.00 -12.05 -37.48
C HIS A 39 18.57 -11.53 -37.29
N PRO A 40 17.56 -12.41 -37.36
CA PRO A 40 16.22 -11.99 -36.95
C PRO A 40 16.28 -11.73 -35.45
N SER A 41 16.26 -10.45 -35.05
CA SER A 41 16.14 -10.11 -33.65
C SER A 41 14.83 -10.72 -33.13
N ALA A 42 14.89 -11.42 -31.99
CA ALA A 42 13.75 -12.12 -31.41
C ALA A 42 12.51 -11.20 -31.19
N SER A 43 12.72 -9.90 -31.13
CA SER A 43 11.64 -8.88 -31.03
C SER A 43 10.92 -8.63 -32.35
N ALA A 44 11.59 -8.84 -33.53
CA ALA A 44 10.98 -8.61 -34.83
C ALA A 44 10.04 -9.74 -35.29
N LEU A 45 10.07 -10.89 -34.63
CA LEU A 45 9.27 -12.06 -34.98
C LEU A 45 7.88 -12.07 -34.35
N VAL A 46 7.54 -11.09 -33.55
CA VAL A 46 6.24 -11.03 -32.87
C VAL A 46 5.28 -10.14 -33.61
N THR A 47 4.33 -10.74 -34.33
CA THR A 47 3.22 -10.02 -34.93
C THR A 47 2.24 -9.51 -33.85
N MET A 48 1.44 -8.48 -34.18
CA MET A 48 0.37 -7.98 -33.30
C MET A 48 -0.53 -9.11 -32.79
N ASN A 49 -0.92 -10.04 -33.66
CA ASN A 49 -1.76 -11.16 -33.31
C ASN A 49 -1.09 -12.14 -32.32
N GLN A 50 0.21 -12.34 -32.47
CA GLN A 50 0.98 -13.17 -31.52
C GLN A 50 1.11 -12.46 -30.17
N ALA A 51 1.31 -11.13 -30.17
CA ALA A 51 1.35 -10.35 -28.94
C ALA A 51 0.02 -10.37 -28.18
N MET A 52 -1.10 -10.33 -28.87
CA MET A 52 -2.44 -10.47 -28.28
C MET A 52 -2.69 -11.83 -27.67
N ARG A 53 -2.17 -12.91 -28.26
CA ARG A 53 -2.33 -14.31 -27.79
C ARG A 53 -1.39 -14.67 -26.64
N ARG A 54 -0.36 -13.89 -26.37
CA ARG A 54 0.53 -14.14 -25.24
C ARG A 54 -0.26 -14.08 -23.93
N LYS A 55 -0.06 -15.08 -23.08
CA LYS A 55 -0.59 -15.06 -21.72
C LYS A 55 -0.12 -13.79 -21.02
N LYS A 56 -1.07 -12.95 -20.61
CA LYS A 56 -0.75 -11.77 -19.81
C LYS A 56 -0.05 -12.23 -18.54
N VAL A 57 1.08 -11.62 -18.23
CA VAL A 57 1.78 -11.86 -16.96
C VAL A 57 0.79 -11.58 -15.83
N SER A 58 0.64 -12.54 -14.91
CA SER A 58 -0.26 -12.38 -13.76
C SER A 58 0.11 -11.12 -13.00
N LYS A 59 -0.87 -10.25 -12.77
CA LYS A 59 -0.65 -9.04 -11.98
C LYS A 59 -0.19 -9.44 -10.59
N LYS A 60 0.86 -8.81 -10.08
CA LYS A 60 1.30 -8.99 -8.69
C LYS A 60 0.11 -8.79 -7.77
N THR A 61 -0.15 -9.73 -6.89
CA THR A 61 -1.19 -9.62 -5.86
C THR A 61 -0.92 -8.39 -5.00
N LEU A 62 -1.82 -7.41 -5.08
CA LEU A 62 -1.73 -6.20 -4.27
C LEU A 62 -2.05 -6.56 -2.81
N LYS A 63 -1.19 -6.14 -1.90
CA LYS A 63 -1.48 -6.26 -0.47
C LYS A 63 -2.76 -5.49 -0.13
N SER A 64 -3.71 -6.13 0.53
CA SER A 64 -4.95 -5.48 0.97
C SER A 64 -4.64 -4.27 1.87
N ARG A 65 -5.34 -3.15 1.63
CA ARG A 65 -5.26 -1.96 2.50
C ARG A 65 -5.99 -2.16 3.84
N SER A 66 -6.80 -3.20 3.95
CA SER A 66 -7.62 -3.53 5.13
C SER A 66 -7.49 -5.01 5.47
N PRO A 67 -6.31 -5.49 5.90
CA PRO A 67 -6.04 -6.91 6.09
C PRO A 67 -6.93 -7.57 7.16
N LEU A 68 -7.37 -6.82 8.18
CA LEU A 68 -8.20 -7.36 9.26
C LEU A 68 -9.66 -7.65 8.86
N LEU A 69 -10.09 -7.17 7.69
CA LEU A 69 -11.41 -7.50 7.14
C LEU A 69 -11.42 -8.82 6.35
N GLU A 70 -10.25 -9.39 6.01
CA GLU A 70 -10.11 -10.69 5.34
C GLU A 70 -11.01 -10.80 4.09
N THR A 71 -10.84 -9.85 3.16
CA THR A 71 -11.62 -9.71 1.91
C THR A 71 -13.11 -9.35 2.06
N CYS A 72 -13.67 -9.33 3.27
CA CYS A 72 -15.04 -8.88 3.48
C CYS A 72 -15.18 -7.35 3.34
N PRO A 73 -16.27 -6.84 2.76
CA PRO A 73 -16.49 -5.38 2.65
C PRO A 73 -16.69 -4.72 4.01
N GLN A 74 -17.37 -5.37 4.94
CA GLN A 74 -17.55 -4.93 6.32
C GLN A 74 -17.53 -6.15 7.27
N ARG A 75 -17.25 -5.88 8.54
CA ARG A 75 -17.36 -6.87 9.63
C ARG A 75 -18.00 -6.25 10.88
N LYS A 76 -18.71 -7.08 11.62
CA LYS A 76 -19.23 -6.71 12.94
C LYS A 76 -18.11 -6.76 13.98
N GLY A 77 -18.22 -5.89 14.96
CA GLY A 77 -17.32 -5.88 16.12
C GLY A 77 -17.96 -5.22 17.31
N VAL A 78 -17.37 -5.40 18.47
CA VAL A 78 -17.82 -4.83 19.75
C VAL A 78 -16.83 -3.76 20.19
N CYS A 79 -17.33 -2.59 20.57
CA CYS A 79 -16.52 -1.50 21.10
C CYS A 79 -15.96 -1.88 22.47
N THR A 80 -14.64 -1.88 22.62
CA THR A 80 -13.98 -2.16 23.90
C THR A 80 -13.66 -0.88 24.65
N ARG A 81 -13.26 0.19 23.96
CA ARG A 81 -12.88 1.47 24.55
C ARG A 81 -13.06 2.63 23.58
N MET A 82 -13.52 3.77 24.09
CA MET A 82 -13.54 5.04 23.37
C MET A 82 -12.28 5.84 23.67
N ILE A 83 -11.66 6.41 22.65
CA ILE A 83 -10.40 7.13 22.75
C ILE A 83 -10.49 8.44 21.97
N ILE A 84 -10.01 9.53 22.57
CA ILE A 84 -9.83 10.79 21.87
C ILE A 84 -8.35 10.86 21.43
N ALA A 85 -8.13 10.83 20.13
CA ALA A 85 -6.79 10.86 19.54
C ALA A 85 -6.43 12.24 19.01
N LYS A 86 -5.19 12.65 19.23
CA LYS A 86 -4.61 13.86 18.59
C LYS A 86 -4.12 13.50 17.18
N PRO A 87 -4.36 14.34 16.16
CA PRO A 87 -3.83 14.14 14.83
C PRO A 87 -2.33 14.40 14.79
N LYS A 88 -1.67 13.93 13.74
CA LYS A 88 -0.26 14.23 13.48
C LYS A 88 -0.08 15.69 13.04
N LYS A 89 1.09 16.26 13.27
CA LYS A 89 1.49 17.56 12.71
C LYS A 89 1.31 17.57 11.16
N PRO A 90 0.87 18.65 10.52
CA PRO A 90 0.63 20.00 11.06
C PRO A 90 -0.76 20.22 11.70
N ASN A 91 -1.64 19.21 11.74
CA ASN A 91 -3.02 19.37 12.20
C ASN A 91 -3.14 19.30 13.72
N SER A 92 -4.09 20.07 14.27
CA SER A 92 -4.45 20.04 15.68
C SER A 92 -5.97 19.90 15.82
N ALA A 93 -6.42 18.88 16.52
CA ALA A 93 -7.83 18.61 16.79
C ALA A 93 -7.98 17.51 17.86
N LYS A 94 -9.21 17.24 18.27
CA LYS A 94 -9.58 16.06 19.07
C LYS A 94 -10.43 15.14 18.19
N ARG A 95 -9.89 13.99 17.80
CA ARG A 95 -10.56 13.00 16.93
C ARG A 95 -11.07 11.83 17.76
N LYS A 96 -12.33 11.46 17.57
CA LYS A 96 -12.96 10.33 18.26
C LYS A 96 -12.65 9.03 17.55
N VAL A 97 -12.10 8.07 18.27
CA VAL A 97 -11.69 6.75 17.80
C VAL A 97 -12.16 5.70 18.77
N ALA A 98 -12.67 4.59 18.28
CA ALA A 98 -13.00 3.44 19.10
C ALA A 98 -12.01 2.30 18.89
N ARG A 99 -11.63 1.64 19.98
CA ARG A 99 -11.00 0.32 19.91
C ARG A 99 -12.10 -0.72 19.81
N VAL A 100 -12.04 -1.56 18.79
CA VAL A 100 -13.12 -2.53 18.52
C VAL A 100 -12.50 -3.91 18.38
N LYS A 101 -13.13 -4.89 19.02
CA LYS A 101 -12.85 -6.32 18.85
C LYS A 101 -13.77 -6.87 17.77
N LEU A 102 -13.21 -7.37 16.69
CA LEU A 102 -13.97 -7.97 15.58
C LEU A 102 -14.51 -9.35 15.94
N SER A 103 -15.49 -9.82 15.18
CA SER A 103 -15.98 -11.20 15.26
C SER A 103 -14.89 -12.26 15.00
N THR A 104 -13.78 -11.90 14.37
CA THR A 104 -12.59 -12.74 14.17
C THR A 104 -11.65 -12.80 15.37
N GLY A 105 -12.00 -12.16 16.50
CA GLY A 105 -11.14 -12.07 17.69
C GLY A 105 -10.05 -11.00 17.64
N LYS A 106 -9.73 -10.45 16.46
CA LYS A 106 -8.70 -9.41 16.28
C LYS A 106 -9.21 -8.05 16.75
N SER A 107 -8.35 -7.24 17.38
CA SER A 107 -8.66 -5.87 17.80
C SER A 107 -8.10 -4.85 16.81
N LEU A 108 -8.84 -3.78 16.58
CA LEU A 108 -8.42 -2.69 15.71
C LEU A 108 -8.90 -1.33 16.24
N MET A 109 -8.32 -0.25 15.67
CA MET A 109 -8.76 1.11 15.92
C MET A 109 -9.58 1.61 14.72
N ALA A 110 -10.80 2.09 14.99
CA ALA A 110 -11.72 2.59 13.98
C ALA A 110 -12.12 4.03 14.27
N TYR A 111 -12.13 4.87 13.23
CA TYR A 111 -12.52 6.26 13.31
C TYR A 111 -14.04 6.40 13.37
N ILE A 112 -14.53 7.23 14.28
CA ILE A 112 -15.94 7.58 14.43
C ILE A 112 -16.23 8.80 13.58
N GLN A 113 -17.01 8.64 12.50
CA GLN A 113 -17.30 9.71 11.55
C GLN A 113 -18.49 10.56 12.02
N GLY A 114 -18.47 11.83 11.63
CA GLY A 114 -19.56 12.78 11.87
C GLY A 114 -19.48 13.48 13.23
N GLU A 115 -20.48 14.26 13.52
CA GLU A 115 -20.62 15.05 14.73
C GLU A 115 -21.40 14.26 15.79
N GLY A 116 -20.87 14.22 17.00
CA GLY A 116 -21.48 13.47 18.11
C GLY A 116 -21.51 11.95 17.85
N HIS A 117 -21.74 11.17 18.87
CA HIS A 117 -22.00 9.73 18.76
C HIS A 117 -22.69 9.23 20.04
N ASN A 118 -23.44 8.14 19.87
CA ASN A 118 -24.13 7.45 20.97
C ASN A 118 -23.42 6.14 21.38
N LEU A 119 -22.19 5.90 20.87
CA LEU A 119 -21.46 4.69 21.18
C LEU A 119 -20.93 4.69 22.60
N GLN A 120 -21.05 3.55 23.24
CA GLN A 120 -20.51 3.24 24.56
C GLN A 120 -19.64 1.98 24.51
N GLU A 121 -19.07 1.58 25.62
CA GLU A 121 -18.43 0.27 25.75
C GLU A 121 -19.49 -0.82 25.52
N HIS A 122 -19.07 -1.92 24.90
CA HIS A 122 -19.91 -3.04 24.49
C HIS A 122 -20.91 -2.79 23.35
N SER A 123 -21.00 -1.57 22.80
CA SER A 123 -21.83 -1.32 21.60
C SER A 123 -21.38 -2.16 20.42
N VAL A 124 -22.30 -2.78 19.72
CA VAL A 124 -22.05 -3.54 18.50
C VAL A 124 -22.03 -2.60 17.31
N VAL A 125 -20.98 -2.65 16.53
CA VAL A 125 -20.75 -1.75 15.39
C VAL A 125 -20.37 -2.49 14.12
N LEU A 126 -20.69 -1.88 12.99
CA LEU A 126 -20.26 -2.33 11.68
C LEU A 126 -19.03 -1.54 11.24
N ILE A 127 -17.95 -2.25 10.88
CA ILE A 127 -16.68 -1.66 10.52
C ILE A 127 -16.41 -1.87 9.03
N ARG A 128 -15.90 -0.82 8.38
CA ARG A 128 -15.43 -0.83 7.01
C ARG A 128 -13.98 -0.39 6.91
N GLY A 129 -13.33 -0.72 5.82
CA GLY A 129 -12.02 -0.17 5.46
C GLY A 129 -12.09 1.34 5.21
N GLY A 130 -10.99 2.02 5.41
CA GLY A 130 -10.87 3.45 5.17
C GLY A 130 -9.86 4.09 6.11
N ARG A 131 -8.65 4.30 5.62
CA ARG A 131 -7.57 4.94 6.39
C ARG A 131 -7.88 6.42 6.63
N THR A 132 -7.66 6.88 7.85
CA THR A 132 -7.67 8.30 8.21
C THR A 132 -6.23 8.82 8.16
N LYS A 133 -5.93 9.70 7.20
CA LYS A 133 -4.54 10.19 6.98
C LYS A 133 -3.97 10.95 8.18
N ASP A 134 -4.83 11.63 8.93
CA ASP A 134 -4.45 12.45 10.08
C ASP A 134 -4.10 11.62 11.33
N LEU A 135 -4.59 10.39 11.42
CA LEU A 135 -4.43 9.57 12.61
C LEU A 135 -3.53 8.37 12.31
N PRO A 136 -2.33 8.30 12.88
CA PRO A 136 -1.47 7.12 12.74
C PRO A 136 -2.13 5.91 13.40
N GLY A 137 -2.03 4.75 12.74
CA GLY A 137 -2.58 3.48 13.26
C GLY A 137 -4.10 3.29 13.07
N VAL A 138 -4.85 4.29 12.57
CA VAL A 138 -6.29 4.19 12.33
C VAL A 138 -6.56 3.93 10.84
N GLY A 139 -6.78 2.67 10.51
CA GLY A 139 -7.02 2.20 9.13
C GLY A 139 -8.46 1.84 8.80
N TYR A 140 -9.37 1.98 9.76
CA TYR A 140 -10.77 1.55 9.64
C TYR A 140 -11.73 2.65 10.07
N LYS A 141 -12.98 2.56 9.63
CA LYS A 141 -14.04 3.49 9.99
C LYS A 141 -15.29 2.73 10.43
N ILE A 142 -16.03 3.29 11.36
CA ILE A 142 -17.33 2.76 11.79
C ILE A 142 -18.41 3.30 10.86
N VAL A 143 -19.34 2.45 10.46
CA VAL A 143 -20.47 2.82 9.59
C VAL A 143 -21.60 3.35 10.45
N ARG A 144 -22.07 4.55 10.15
CA ARG A 144 -23.23 5.16 10.84
C ARG A 144 -24.55 4.63 10.31
N GLY A 145 -25.57 4.66 11.18
CA GLY A 145 -26.90 4.19 10.83
C GLY A 145 -27.02 2.66 10.74
N ALA A 146 -26.04 1.94 11.26
CA ALA A 146 -26.01 0.47 11.29
C ALA A 146 -25.79 -0.03 12.71
N LEU A 147 -26.52 -1.06 13.10
CA LEU A 147 -26.46 -1.65 14.44
C LEU A 147 -26.71 -0.59 15.53
N ASP A 148 -25.87 -0.54 16.56
CA ASP A 148 -26.04 0.38 17.69
C ASP A 148 -25.59 1.82 17.39
N PHE A 149 -24.97 2.04 16.23
CA PHE A 149 -24.49 3.36 15.87
C PHE A 149 -25.53 4.16 15.09
N GLY A 150 -26.19 5.09 15.75
CA GLY A 150 -27.18 5.98 15.14
C GLY A 150 -26.61 6.95 14.10
N GLY A 151 -27.48 7.47 13.25
CA GLY A 151 -27.14 8.57 12.33
C GLY A 151 -26.84 9.87 13.08
N VAL A 152 -26.35 10.88 12.37
CA VAL A 152 -26.14 12.22 12.94
C VAL A 152 -27.51 12.89 13.17
N VAL A 153 -27.72 13.41 14.36
CA VAL A 153 -28.97 14.09 14.75
C VAL A 153 -29.10 15.40 13.95
N ASN A 154 -30.32 15.77 13.57
CA ASN A 154 -30.69 17.03 12.87
C ASN A 154 -29.94 17.27 11.53
N ARG A 155 -29.51 16.20 10.84
CA ARG A 155 -28.85 16.32 9.57
C ARG A 155 -29.82 16.30 8.40
N ALA A 156 -30.03 17.47 7.77
CA ALA A 156 -30.93 17.62 6.62
C ALA A 156 -30.29 17.29 5.27
N THR A 157 -28.99 17.62 5.09
CA THR A 157 -28.22 17.43 3.84
C THR A 157 -27.19 16.31 3.99
N SER A 158 -26.76 15.71 2.86
CA SER A 158 -25.77 14.60 2.82
C SER A 158 -26.12 13.43 3.74
N ARG A 159 -27.39 13.14 3.89
CA ARG A 159 -27.93 12.15 4.83
C ARG A 159 -27.31 10.77 4.71
N SER A 160 -27.14 10.26 3.50
CA SER A 160 -26.59 8.94 3.26
C SER A 160 -25.15 8.80 3.80
N ARG A 161 -24.35 9.85 3.74
CA ARG A 161 -22.98 9.86 4.30
C ARG A 161 -22.98 9.70 5.82
N TYR A 162 -24.00 10.21 6.48
CA TYR A 162 -24.10 10.25 7.95
C TYR A 162 -25.15 9.29 8.51
N GLY A 163 -25.65 8.37 7.70
CA GLY A 163 -26.55 7.31 8.14
C GLY A 163 -27.94 7.78 8.55
N VAL A 164 -28.40 8.91 8.05
CA VAL A 164 -29.72 9.50 8.39
C VAL A 164 -30.76 9.07 7.37
N LYS A 165 -31.92 8.59 7.85
CA LYS A 165 -33.05 8.22 7.00
C LYS A 165 -33.75 9.46 6.44
N LYS A 166 -34.39 9.32 5.27
CA LYS A 166 -35.23 10.38 4.71
C LYS A 166 -36.43 10.63 5.64
N PRO A 167 -36.74 11.89 6.00
CA PRO A 167 -37.93 12.17 6.78
C PRO A 167 -39.19 11.73 6.00
N LYS A 168 -40.11 11.10 6.68
CA LYS A 168 -41.44 10.79 6.09
C LYS A 168 -42.16 12.10 5.86
N LYS A 169 -42.69 12.32 4.65
CA LYS A 169 -43.67 13.39 4.44
C LYS A 169 -44.92 13.04 5.29
N LYS A 170 -45.32 13.94 6.15
CA LYS A 170 -46.64 13.89 6.76
C LYS A 170 -47.67 14.18 5.70
#